data_fb19bde3a20c2181bbb0a5e4ad499d0b
#
_entry.id   fb19bde3a20c2181bbb0a5e4ad499d0b
#
_cell.length_a   1.000
_cell.length_b   1.000
_cell.length_c   1.000
_cell.angle_alpha   90.00
_cell.angle_beta   90.00
_cell.angle_gamma   90.00
#
_symmetry.space_group_name_H-M   'P 1'
#
loop_
_entity.id
_entity.type
_entity.pdbx_description
1 polymer ?
#
loop_
_entity_poly.entity_id
_entity_poly.type
_entity_poly.pdbx_seq_one_letter_code
_entity_poly.pdbx_strand_id
1 'polypeptide(L)'
;SLAIGEKSMVTKMNYVKGNFATTHQHPHEQCGYVISGEYRLKVEIPEKNIDILLHPGDSYAIPGNTPHSFEVIEGGEVVDVFTPQREDYL
;
A
#
# COMPACT_ATOMS: atom_id res chain seq x y z
N SER A 1 9.19 8.49 6.11
CA SER A 1 8.40 9.27 5.13
C SER A 1 9.31 10.16 4.31
N LEU A 2 8.93 10.45 3.07
CA LEU A 2 9.69 11.33 2.18
C LEU A 2 9.21 12.78 2.30
N ALA A 3 7.92 12.99 2.40
CA ALA A 3 7.34 14.32 2.50
C ALA A 3 6.01 14.26 3.23
N ILE A 4 5.71 15.33 3.96
CA ILE A 4 4.47 15.45 4.72
C ILE A 4 3.84 16.79 4.35
N GLY A 5 2.66 16.72 3.72
CA GLY A 5 1.87 17.90 3.39
C GLY A 5 0.78 18.16 4.42
N GLU A 6 -0.07 19.13 4.16
CA GLU A 6 -1.21 19.43 5.02
C GLU A 6 -2.20 18.27 5.09
N LYS A 7 -2.46 17.64 3.96
CA LYS A 7 -3.52 16.62 3.84
C LYS A 7 -3.01 15.25 3.42
N SER A 8 -1.74 15.12 3.07
CA SER A 8 -1.20 13.86 2.60
C SER A 8 0.26 13.72 2.98
N MET A 9 0.76 12.49 2.89
CA MET A 9 2.17 12.20 3.09
C MET A 9 2.63 11.19 2.05
N VAL A 10 3.90 11.26 1.69
CA VAL A 10 4.55 10.30 0.79
C VAL A 10 5.56 9.51 1.59
N THR A 11 5.51 8.19 1.46
CA THR A 11 6.47 7.30 2.10
C THR A 11 7.13 6.41 1.05
N LYS A 12 8.38 6.02 1.30
CA LYS A 12 9.04 4.97 0.52
C LYS A 12 9.30 3.81 1.46
N MET A 13 8.78 2.65 1.10
CA MET A 13 8.88 1.44 1.89
C MET A 13 9.88 0.49 1.26
N ASN A 14 10.73 -0.10 2.09
CA ASN A 14 11.66 -1.15 1.67
C ASN A 14 11.13 -2.47 2.25
N TYR A 15 10.81 -3.40 1.39
CA TYR A 15 10.20 -4.68 1.80
C TYR A 15 11.16 -5.84 1.63
N VAL A 16 11.02 -6.82 2.50
CA VAL A 16 11.79 -8.05 2.48
C VAL A 16 10.87 -9.20 2.13
N LYS A 17 11.35 -10.15 1.31
CA LYS A 17 10.58 -11.34 0.93
C LYS A 17 10.03 -12.05 2.17
N GLY A 18 8.79 -12.48 2.08
CA GLY A 18 8.12 -13.18 3.17
C GLY A 18 7.35 -12.28 4.12
N ASN A 19 7.60 -10.98 4.09
CA ASN A 19 6.80 -10.04 4.87
C ASN A 19 5.38 -10.00 4.31
N PHE A 20 4.42 -9.83 5.20
CA PHE A 20 3.05 -9.63 4.78
C PHE A 20 2.30 -8.86 5.86
N ALA A 21 1.28 -8.13 5.44
CA ALA A 21 0.33 -7.53 6.34
C ALA A 21 -0.97 -8.34 6.25
N THR A 22 -1.44 -8.83 7.40
CA THR A 22 -2.73 -9.51 7.48
C THR A 22 -3.83 -8.51 7.11
N THR A 23 -5.01 -9.04 6.76
CA THR A 23 -6.13 -8.19 6.40
C THR A 23 -6.40 -7.18 7.50
N HIS A 24 -6.38 -5.90 7.15
CA HIS A 24 -6.62 -4.79 8.06
C HIS A 24 -7.29 -3.65 7.30
N GLN A 25 -7.74 -2.64 8.03
CA GLN A 25 -8.29 -1.44 7.42
C GLN A 25 -7.88 -0.21 8.23
N HIS A 26 -7.83 0.93 7.56
CA HIS A 26 -7.54 2.21 8.19
C HIS A 26 -8.34 3.31 7.47
N PRO A 27 -8.57 4.45 8.13
CA PRO A 27 -9.38 5.52 7.53
C PRO A 27 -8.69 6.22 6.35
N HIS A 28 -7.39 6.00 6.18
CA HIS A 28 -6.59 6.66 5.16
C HIS A 28 -6.81 6.04 3.78
N GLU A 29 -6.96 6.88 2.77
CA GLU A 29 -6.82 6.45 1.38
C GLU A 29 -5.34 6.24 1.11
N GLN A 30 -5.01 5.21 0.36
CA GLN A 30 -3.63 4.87 0.04
C GLN A 30 -3.48 4.65 -1.45
N CYS A 31 -2.52 5.35 -2.05
CA CYS A 31 -2.14 5.13 -3.44
C CYS A 31 -0.67 4.73 -3.47
N GLY A 32 -0.33 3.69 -4.24
CA GLY A 32 1.03 3.19 -4.29
C GLY A 32 1.57 3.03 -5.69
N TYR A 33 2.90 3.06 -5.80
CA TYR A 33 3.62 2.82 -7.03
C TYR A 33 4.79 1.89 -6.75
N VAL A 34 4.89 0.78 -7.50
CA VAL A 34 5.94 -0.21 -7.31
C VAL A 34 7.18 0.18 -8.10
N ILE A 35 8.28 0.41 -7.37
CA ILE A 35 9.59 0.69 -7.98
C ILE A 35 10.28 -0.63 -8.33
N SER A 36 10.30 -1.57 -7.39
CA SER A 36 10.95 -2.88 -7.56
C SER A 36 10.28 -3.93 -6.67
N GLY A 37 10.47 -5.20 -7.00
CA GLY A 37 9.91 -6.31 -6.27
C GLY A 37 8.61 -6.82 -6.87
N GLU A 38 8.01 -7.80 -6.20
CA GLU A 38 6.72 -8.39 -6.59
C GLU A 38 5.86 -8.55 -5.35
N TYR A 39 4.58 -8.17 -5.46
CA TYR A 39 3.67 -8.12 -4.33
C TYR A 39 2.30 -8.63 -4.71
N ARG A 40 1.60 -9.21 -3.72
CA ARG A 40 0.21 -9.61 -3.90
C ARG A 40 -0.66 -8.73 -3.04
N LEU A 41 -1.56 -8.01 -3.69
CA LEU A 41 -2.51 -7.12 -3.03
C LEU A 41 -3.91 -7.70 -3.11
N LYS A 42 -4.58 -7.81 -1.96
CA LYS A 42 -5.99 -8.20 -1.88
C LYS A 42 -6.76 -7.06 -1.24
N VAL A 43 -7.83 -6.63 -1.88
CA VAL A 43 -8.69 -5.54 -1.39
C VAL A 43 -10.13 -6.02 -1.40
N GLU A 44 -10.82 -5.86 -0.28
CA GLU A 44 -12.22 -6.26 -0.15
C GLU A 44 -13.11 -5.06 -0.40
N ILE A 45 -13.59 -4.94 -1.64
CA ILE A 45 -14.55 -3.91 -2.04
C ILE A 45 -15.95 -4.56 -2.06
N PRO A 46 -17.01 -3.88 -1.56
CA PRO A 46 -18.31 -4.52 -1.39
C PRO A 46 -18.86 -5.28 -2.58
N GLU A 47 -18.62 -4.80 -3.80
CA GLU A 47 -19.17 -5.41 -5.01
C GLU A 47 -18.17 -6.28 -5.75
N LYS A 48 -16.88 -6.20 -5.39
CA LYS A 48 -15.84 -6.88 -6.14
C LYS A 48 -14.56 -6.98 -5.32
N ASN A 49 -14.16 -8.18 -4.98
CA ASN A 49 -12.86 -8.40 -4.35
C ASN A 49 -11.76 -8.31 -5.40
N ILE A 50 -10.70 -7.61 -5.05
CA ILE A 50 -9.51 -7.49 -5.89
C ILE A 50 -8.43 -8.38 -5.31
N ASP A 51 -7.77 -9.16 -6.19
CA ASP A 51 -6.66 -10.01 -5.83
C ASP A 51 -5.70 -9.97 -7.02
N ILE A 52 -4.64 -9.19 -6.91
CA ILE A 52 -3.74 -8.91 -8.02
C ILE A 52 -2.28 -9.06 -7.62
N LEU A 53 -1.45 -9.40 -8.60
CA LEU A 53 0.00 -9.34 -8.47
C LEU A 53 0.47 -7.99 -9.01
N LEU A 54 1.35 -7.35 -8.25
CA LEU A 54 1.93 -6.07 -8.61
C LEU A 54 3.39 -6.26 -8.99
N HIS A 55 3.79 -5.65 -10.10
CA HIS A 55 5.15 -5.68 -10.65
C HIS A 55 5.69 -4.26 -10.77
N PRO A 56 7.01 -4.09 -10.97
CA PRO A 56 7.57 -2.76 -11.19
C PRO A 56 6.83 -1.98 -12.26
N GLY A 57 6.49 -0.74 -11.95
CA GLY A 57 5.71 0.12 -12.84
C GLY A 57 4.21 0.07 -12.59
N ASP A 58 3.73 -0.88 -11.80
CA ASP A 58 2.30 -0.95 -11.46
C ASP A 58 1.98 0.02 -10.33
N SER A 59 0.75 0.50 -10.34
CA SER A 59 0.23 1.34 -9.27
C SER A 59 -1.09 0.79 -8.77
N TYR A 60 -1.50 1.23 -7.58
CA TYR A 60 -2.73 0.78 -6.96
C TYR A 60 -3.33 1.86 -6.08
N ALA A 61 -4.62 1.72 -5.80
CA ALA A 61 -5.33 2.60 -4.90
C ALA A 61 -6.19 1.76 -3.96
N ILE A 62 -6.16 2.09 -2.68
CA ILE A 62 -6.95 1.44 -1.65
C ILE A 62 -7.81 2.51 -0.99
N PRO A 63 -9.14 2.43 -1.15
CA PRO A 63 -10.04 3.40 -0.51
C PRO A 63 -9.92 3.33 1.01
N GLY A 64 -10.22 4.43 1.69
CA GLY A 64 -10.24 4.46 3.15
C GLY A 64 -11.24 3.47 3.72
N ASN A 65 -10.94 2.95 4.91
CA ASN A 65 -11.79 2.00 5.63
C ASN A 65 -12.15 0.74 4.83
N THR A 66 -11.22 0.32 3.97
CA THR A 66 -11.41 -0.87 3.14
C THR A 66 -10.43 -1.95 3.58
N PRO A 67 -10.93 -3.14 3.97
CA PRO A 67 -10.03 -4.23 4.37
C PRO A 67 -9.12 -4.64 3.22
N HIS A 68 -7.85 -4.80 3.53
CA HIS A 68 -6.87 -5.20 2.53
C HIS A 68 -5.69 -5.93 3.17
N SER A 69 -4.96 -6.68 2.36
CA SER A 69 -3.75 -7.36 2.77
C SER A 69 -2.69 -7.22 1.69
N PHE A 70 -1.43 -7.30 2.09
CA PHE A 70 -0.30 -7.08 1.22
C PHE A 70 0.78 -8.10 1.54
N GLU A 71 1.18 -8.88 0.55
CA GLU A 71 2.20 -9.91 0.70
C GLU A 71 3.41 -9.59 -0.16
N VAL A 72 4.61 -9.69 0.41
CA VAL A 72 5.86 -9.46 -0.31
C VAL A 72 6.34 -10.79 -0.87
N ILE A 73 6.21 -10.98 -2.17
CA ILE A 73 6.67 -12.18 -2.87
C ILE A 73 8.15 -12.05 -3.17
N GLU A 74 8.56 -10.89 -3.66
CA GLU A 74 9.95 -10.55 -3.89
C GLU A 74 10.20 -9.15 -3.33
N GLY A 75 11.23 -8.99 -2.52
CA GLY A 75 11.53 -7.72 -1.85
C GLY A 75 11.89 -6.61 -2.81
N GLY A 76 11.68 -5.39 -2.37
CA GLY A 76 11.96 -4.20 -3.17
C GLY A 76 11.37 -2.96 -2.55
N GLU A 77 11.17 -1.94 -3.38
CA GLU A 77 10.76 -0.63 -2.94
C GLU A 77 9.40 -0.25 -3.52
N VAL A 78 8.56 0.34 -2.67
CA VAL A 78 7.23 0.83 -3.04
C VAL A 78 7.07 2.23 -2.46
N VAL A 79 6.54 3.15 -3.25
CA VAL A 79 6.15 4.48 -2.79
C VAL A 79 4.67 4.49 -2.50
N ASP A 80 4.29 4.90 -1.31
CA ASP A 80 2.89 5.03 -0.90
C ASP A 80 2.57 6.48 -0.53
N VAL A 81 1.39 6.92 -0.95
CA VAL A 81 0.82 8.22 -0.59
C VAL A 81 -0.42 7.96 0.25
N PHE A 82 -0.48 8.57 1.42
CA PHE A 82 -1.63 8.44 2.34
C PHE A 82 -2.35 9.77 2.48
N THR A 83 -3.67 9.73 2.50
CA THR A 83 -4.53 10.88 2.74
C THR A 83 -5.66 10.45 3.69
N PRO A 84 -5.81 11.04 4.88
CA PRO A 84 -4.89 12.01 5.51
C PRO A 84 -3.56 11.39 5.92
N GLN A 85 -2.70 12.18 6.52
CA GLN A 85 -1.41 11.74 7.02
C GLN A 85 -1.58 10.59 8.02
N ARG A 86 -0.70 9.61 7.95
CA ARG A 86 -0.66 8.53 8.95
C ARG A 86 0.24 8.95 10.09
N GLU A 87 -0.34 9.17 11.25
CA GLU A 87 0.39 9.61 12.43
C GLU A 87 1.44 8.60 12.88
N ASP A 88 1.17 7.31 12.67
CA ASP A 88 2.09 6.24 13.02
C ASP A 88 3.36 6.22 12.15
N TYR A 89 3.38 7.01 11.08
CA TYR A 89 4.55 7.15 10.21
C TYR A 89 5.28 8.49 10.38
N LEU A 90 4.76 9.36 11.23
CA LEU A 90 5.36 10.68 11.49
C LEU A 90 6.51 10.63 12.50
#